data_7b2fce027fa58e2535ba28f7cf7a29f1
#
_entry.id   7b2fce027fa58e2535ba28f7cf7a29f1
#
_cell.length_a   1.000
_cell.length_b   1.000
_cell.length_c   1.000
_cell.angle_alpha   90.00
_cell.angle_beta   90.00
_cell.angle_gamma   90.00
#
_symmetry.space_group_name_H-M   'P 1'
#
loop_
_entity.id
_entity.type
_entity.pdbx_description
1 polymer ?
#
loop_
_entity_poly.entity_id
_entity_poly.type
_entity_poly.pdbx_seq_one_letter_code
_entity_poly.pdbx_strand_id
1 'polypeptide(L)'
;MYADGVPKSMEGGRSENDVSLWSFCRFRDCVECCVCGNRNGAEERKENKMKVLMINGSPNENGCTNTALEIIGKTLAEEQVDSEIFQIGRNCVKGCIGCGACSKEHRCIFDGGVVNEILDKMENSDGLIIGSPVYFASPSGTLVSALDRIFMAGDKFYLKPAAAIATARRAGMTPTVDVVNRYFACVGMPTVPGNYYNMIFGRTPQELLQDEEGVQTMRTLGRNMAWMLKCIEAGKNAGIDAPAAEKKIKMTFIRQA
;
A
#
# COMPACT_ATOMS: atom_id res chain seq x y z
N MET A 1 27.86 21.46 -2.45
CA MET A 1 28.25 22.71 -3.09
C MET A 1 27.16 23.09 -4.07
N TYR A 2 26.20 23.88 -3.62
CA TYR A 2 25.33 24.70 -4.46
C TYR A 2 25.15 26.00 -3.69
N ALA A 3 25.78 27.04 -4.18
CA ALA A 3 25.74 28.38 -3.62
C ALA A 3 24.83 29.25 -4.49
N ASP A 4 23.98 29.99 -3.81
CA ASP A 4 23.51 31.36 -4.00
C ASP A 4 23.18 31.91 -5.40
N GLY A 5 21.97 32.47 -5.47
CA GLY A 5 21.57 33.36 -6.53
C GLY A 5 20.07 33.65 -6.61
N VAL A 6 19.47 34.34 -5.61
CA VAL A 6 18.13 34.93 -5.77
C VAL A 6 18.31 36.42 -6.10
N PRO A 7 17.79 36.95 -7.22
CA PRO A 7 17.73 38.38 -7.47
C PRO A 7 16.54 39.01 -6.72
N LYS A 8 16.85 40.10 -6.00
CA LYS A 8 15.89 41.05 -5.45
C LYS A 8 15.34 41.96 -6.55
N SER A 9 14.12 42.42 -6.27
CA SER A 9 13.40 43.58 -6.76
C SER A 9 12.34 43.38 -7.84
N MET A 10 11.09 43.52 -7.39
CA MET A 10 10.13 44.45 -8.00
C MET A 10 9.04 44.74 -6.97
N GLU A 11 9.17 45.92 -6.32
CA GLU A 11 8.09 46.58 -5.60
C GLU A 11 7.10 47.14 -6.63
N GLY A 12 5.85 46.75 -6.53
CA GLY A 12 4.74 47.28 -7.29
C GLY A 12 3.51 47.38 -6.39
N GLY A 13 3.20 48.57 -5.99
CA GLY A 13 2.12 48.90 -5.06
C GLY A 13 0.74 48.47 -5.54
N ARG A 14 -0.08 48.02 -4.59
CA ARG A 14 -1.54 47.92 -4.74
C ARG A 14 -2.21 48.73 -3.67
N SER A 15 -3.10 49.61 -4.13
CA SER A 15 -3.99 50.45 -3.38
C SER A 15 -4.92 49.66 -2.47
N GLU A 16 -5.05 50.17 -1.25
CA GLU A 16 -6.16 49.89 -0.33
C GLU A 16 -7.48 50.28 -0.98
N ASN A 17 -8.42 49.34 -1.00
CA ASN A 17 -9.86 49.51 -0.85
C ASN A 17 -10.56 48.31 -1.53
N ASP A 18 -10.86 47.28 -0.75
CA ASP A 18 -12.13 46.59 -0.73
C ASP A 18 -12.13 45.56 0.41
N VAL A 19 -12.55 46.04 1.57
CA VAL A 19 -12.91 45.19 2.69
C VAL A 19 -14.42 45.21 2.81
N SER A 20 -15.09 44.27 2.26
CA SER A 20 -16.49 44.01 2.58
C SER A 20 -16.77 42.55 2.76
N LEU A 21 -17.03 42.18 4.02
CA LEU A 21 -17.95 41.14 4.45
C LEU A 21 -17.60 39.65 4.13
N TRP A 22 -16.70 39.10 4.97
CA TRP A 22 -16.91 37.72 5.40
C TRP A 22 -17.11 37.73 6.93
N SER A 23 -18.39 37.69 7.27
CA SER A 23 -18.90 37.59 8.65
C SER A 23 -18.48 36.23 9.23
N PHE A 24 -17.70 36.28 10.30
CA PHE A 24 -17.42 35.16 11.20
C PHE A 24 -18.72 34.59 11.77
N CYS A 25 -19.17 33.46 11.30
CA CYS A 25 -20.15 32.68 12.02
C CYS A 25 -19.44 31.85 13.09
N ARG A 26 -19.47 32.37 14.33
CA ARG A 26 -19.09 31.61 15.54
C ARG A 26 -20.05 30.44 15.70
N PHE A 27 -19.53 29.23 15.59
CA PHE A 27 -20.19 28.02 16.05
C PHE A 27 -20.25 28.02 17.59
N ARG A 28 -21.30 28.60 18.14
CA ARG A 28 -21.88 28.26 19.45
C ARG A 28 -23.34 28.70 19.41
N ASP A 29 -24.21 27.75 19.81
CA ASP A 29 -25.65 27.91 20.01
C ASP A 29 -26.53 27.87 18.73
N CYS A 30 -26.76 26.66 18.27
CA CYS A 30 -28.03 26.33 17.62
C CYS A 30 -28.44 24.90 18.02
N VAL A 31 -28.86 24.76 19.26
CA VAL A 31 -29.71 23.67 19.70
C VAL A 31 -31.14 24.20 19.53
N GLU A 32 -32.00 23.43 18.90
CA GLU A 32 -33.43 23.67 18.63
C GLU A 32 -33.73 24.30 17.26
N CYS A 33 -33.77 23.48 16.22
CA CYS A 33 -34.93 23.49 15.30
C CYS A 33 -34.94 22.25 14.39
N CYS A 34 -36.08 21.62 14.34
CA CYS A 34 -36.50 20.49 13.47
C CYS A 34 -36.45 19.09 14.07
N VAL A 35 -37.35 18.89 15.01
CA VAL A 35 -38.07 17.63 15.13
C VAL A 35 -38.93 17.46 13.88
N CYS A 36 -38.72 16.41 13.10
CA CYS A 36 -39.74 15.61 12.45
C CYS A 36 -39.14 14.51 11.58
N GLY A 37 -39.52 13.30 11.81
CA GLY A 37 -39.58 12.27 10.78
C GLY A 37 -38.58 11.11 10.90
N ASN A 38 -39.07 10.09 11.58
CA ASN A 38 -38.85 8.67 11.28
C ASN A 38 -37.41 8.11 11.35
N ARG A 39 -36.93 7.90 12.58
CA ARG A 39 -35.85 6.94 12.86
C ARG A 39 -36.40 5.55 13.09
N ASN A 40 -36.70 4.82 12.03
CA ASN A 40 -36.78 3.36 12.13
C ASN A 40 -36.18 2.80 10.86
N GLY A 41 -34.99 2.24 10.95
CA GLY A 41 -34.26 1.62 9.85
C GLY A 41 -32.75 1.94 9.80
N ALA A 42 -32.11 2.20 10.93
CA ALA A 42 -30.69 2.05 11.01
C ALA A 42 -30.42 0.54 11.16
N GLU A 43 -30.34 -0.17 10.03
CA GLU A 43 -29.57 -1.41 9.97
C GLU A 43 -28.18 -1.06 10.49
N GLU A 44 -27.78 -1.66 11.61
CA GLU A 44 -26.40 -1.68 12.07
C GLU A 44 -25.57 -2.25 10.93
N ARG A 45 -25.00 -1.37 10.08
CA ARG A 45 -23.90 -1.78 9.22
C ARG A 45 -22.82 -2.29 10.16
N LYS A 46 -22.58 -3.60 10.16
CA LYS A 46 -21.37 -4.17 10.72
C LYS A 46 -20.23 -3.31 10.17
N GLU A 47 -19.55 -2.58 11.06
CA GLU A 47 -18.33 -1.87 10.70
C GLU A 47 -17.39 -2.91 10.11
N ASN A 48 -17.29 -2.92 8.79
CA ASN A 48 -16.37 -3.80 8.09
C ASN A 48 -14.99 -3.17 8.30
N LYS A 49 -14.32 -3.60 9.35
CA LYS A 49 -13.02 -3.06 9.76
C LYS A 49 -12.02 -3.26 8.63
N MET A 50 -11.40 -2.17 8.17
CA MET A 50 -10.40 -2.21 7.10
C MET A 50 -9.27 -3.14 7.45
N LYS A 51 -8.78 -3.90 6.47
CA LYS A 51 -7.75 -4.92 6.67
C LYS A 51 -6.59 -4.77 5.68
N VAL A 52 -5.35 -4.86 6.16
CA VAL A 52 -4.13 -4.88 5.35
C VAL A 52 -3.50 -6.26 5.41
N LEU A 53 -3.30 -6.88 4.24
CA LEU A 53 -2.48 -8.08 4.13
C LEU A 53 -1.01 -7.68 4.04
N MET A 54 -0.18 -8.29 4.87
CA MET A 54 1.28 -8.10 4.84
C MET A 54 1.95 -9.42 4.49
N ILE A 55 2.69 -9.47 3.37
CA ILE A 55 3.38 -10.67 2.90
C ILE A 55 4.84 -10.62 3.35
N ASN A 56 5.25 -11.60 4.14
CA ASN A 56 6.64 -11.79 4.51
C ASN A 56 7.35 -12.74 3.54
N GLY A 57 8.19 -12.17 2.66
CA GLY A 57 8.99 -12.91 1.69
C GLY A 57 10.31 -13.47 2.23
N SER A 58 10.56 -13.36 3.54
CA SER A 58 11.74 -13.94 4.18
C SER A 58 11.54 -15.42 4.46
N PRO A 59 12.57 -16.27 4.29
CA PRO A 59 12.51 -17.65 4.77
C PRO A 59 12.53 -17.75 6.30
N ASN A 60 12.87 -16.66 7.00
CA ASN A 60 12.95 -16.61 8.45
C ASN A 60 11.69 -15.95 9.02
N GLU A 61 10.89 -16.74 9.70
CA GLU A 61 9.62 -16.32 10.29
C GLU A 61 9.79 -15.19 11.32
N ASN A 62 10.81 -15.30 12.18
CA ASN A 62 11.10 -14.33 13.23
C ASN A 62 12.35 -13.47 12.89
N GLY A 63 12.53 -13.14 11.60
CA GLY A 63 13.66 -12.36 11.13
C GLY A 63 13.37 -10.87 11.00
N CYS A 64 14.35 -10.10 10.50
CA CYS A 64 14.26 -8.66 10.30
C CYS A 64 13.02 -8.23 9.50
N THR A 65 12.68 -8.96 8.43
CA THR A 65 11.50 -8.63 7.61
C THR A 65 10.20 -8.75 8.40
N ASN A 66 10.08 -9.80 9.22
CA ASN A 66 8.92 -9.95 10.10
C ASN A 66 8.83 -8.82 11.12
N THR A 67 9.95 -8.51 11.79
CA THR A 67 9.99 -7.42 12.77
C THR A 67 9.61 -6.08 12.15
N ALA A 68 10.06 -5.79 10.93
CA ALA A 68 9.66 -4.59 10.21
C ALA A 68 8.14 -4.56 9.92
N LEU A 69 7.56 -5.68 9.50
CA LEU A 69 6.12 -5.80 9.28
C LEU A 69 5.33 -5.70 10.59
N GLU A 70 5.85 -6.22 11.71
CA GLU A 70 5.22 -6.08 13.02
C GLU A 70 5.18 -4.62 13.50
N ILE A 71 6.22 -3.81 13.23
CA ILE A 71 6.22 -2.38 13.53
C ILE A 71 5.07 -1.69 12.76
N ILE A 72 4.92 -2.02 11.49
CA ILE A 72 3.83 -1.48 10.65
C ILE A 72 2.47 -1.96 11.18
N GLY A 73 2.34 -3.25 11.50
CA GLY A 73 1.10 -3.84 12.01
C GLY A 73 0.65 -3.21 13.33
N LYS A 74 1.57 -2.94 14.26
CA LYS A 74 1.27 -2.19 15.50
C LYS A 74 0.75 -0.80 15.20
N THR A 75 1.37 -0.09 14.25
CA THR A 75 0.93 1.25 13.86
C THR A 75 -0.44 1.23 13.17
N LEU A 76 -0.72 0.23 12.33
CA LEU A 76 -2.04 0.04 11.72
C LEU A 76 -3.11 -0.20 12.80
N ALA A 77 -2.80 -1.00 13.83
CA ALA A 77 -3.71 -1.25 14.95
C ALA A 77 -3.98 0.02 15.77
N GLU A 78 -2.96 0.86 16.03
CA GLU A 78 -3.12 2.18 16.64
C GLU A 78 -4.06 3.08 15.83
N GLU A 79 -4.05 2.92 14.50
CA GLU A 79 -4.92 3.62 13.55
C GLU A 79 -6.26 2.90 13.29
N GLN A 80 -6.59 1.87 14.07
CA GLN A 80 -7.84 1.08 13.96
C GLN A 80 -8.01 0.34 12.62
N VAL A 81 -6.91 -0.05 12.01
CA VAL A 81 -6.85 -0.88 10.81
C VAL A 81 -6.30 -2.25 11.19
N ASP A 82 -7.02 -3.31 10.84
CA ASP A 82 -6.56 -4.67 11.06
C ASP A 82 -5.44 -5.06 10.09
N SER A 83 -4.57 -5.94 10.51
CA SER A 83 -3.52 -6.44 9.66
C SER A 83 -3.23 -7.92 9.91
N GLU A 84 -2.78 -8.60 8.88
CA GLU A 84 -2.39 -10.01 8.93
C GLU A 84 -1.05 -10.17 8.22
N ILE A 85 -0.08 -10.82 8.88
CA ILE A 85 1.18 -11.20 8.23
C ILE A 85 1.05 -12.62 7.69
N PHE A 86 1.18 -12.75 6.38
CA PHE A 86 1.27 -14.04 5.71
C PHE A 86 2.74 -14.40 5.47
N GLN A 87 3.18 -15.49 6.05
CA GLN A 87 4.54 -15.98 5.93
C GLN A 87 4.67 -16.94 4.74
N ILE A 88 5.43 -16.58 3.71
CA ILE A 88 5.78 -17.52 2.63
C ILE A 88 6.70 -18.60 3.18
N GLY A 89 7.64 -18.22 4.06
CA GLY A 89 8.50 -19.15 4.77
C GLY A 89 9.51 -19.85 3.85
N ARG A 90 9.78 -21.11 4.19
CA ARG A 90 10.71 -21.98 3.45
C ARG A 90 10.03 -22.81 2.38
N ASN A 91 8.80 -22.47 2.03
CA ASN A 91 8.08 -23.16 0.96
C ASN A 91 8.82 -22.97 -0.37
N CYS A 92 8.98 -24.06 -1.09
CA CYS A 92 9.57 -24.02 -2.42
C CYS A 92 8.48 -23.60 -3.43
N VAL A 93 8.34 -22.30 -3.67
CA VAL A 93 7.39 -21.79 -4.67
C VAL A 93 8.05 -21.86 -6.04
N LYS A 94 7.47 -22.66 -6.94
CA LYS A 94 7.94 -22.72 -8.34
C LYS A 94 7.56 -21.44 -9.09
N GLY A 95 8.43 -20.98 -9.97
CA GLY A 95 8.17 -19.83 -10.84
C GLY A 95 6.98 -20.06 -11.79
N CYS A 96 6.45 -18.97 -12.35
CA CYS A 96 5.41 -19.05 -13.37
C CYS A 96 5.96 -19.69 -14.65
N ILE A 97 5.24 -20.68 -15.20
CA ILE A 97 5.62 -21.37 -16.45
C ILE A 97 4.87 -20.83 -17.68
N GLY A 98 4.08 -19.78 -17.54
CA GLY A 98 3.37 -19.16 -18.65
C GLY A 98 2.29 -20.02 -19.30
N CYS A 99 1.69 -20.97 -18.58
CA CYS A 99 0.69 -21.90 -19.15
C CYS A 99 -0.63 -21.23 -19.58
N GLY A 100 -0.91 -19.98 -19.14
CA GLY A 100 -2.08 -19.22 -19.53
C GLY A 100 -3.42 -19.64 -18.90
N ALA A 101 -3.47 -20.71 -18.12
CA ALA A 101 -4.72 -21.24 -17.55
C ALA A 101 -5.43 -20.22 -16.63
N CYS A 102 -4.66 -19.42 -15.89
CA CYS A 102 -5.18 -18.39 -14.99
C CYS A 102 -5.96 -17.25 -15.70
N SER A 103 -5.83 -17.11 -17.02
CA SER A 103 -6.61 -16.13 -17.79
C SER A 103 -8.12 -16.39 -17.77
N LYS A 104 -8.55 -17.58 -17.43
CA LYS A 104 -9.96 -17.98 -17.32
C LYS A 104 -10.38 -18.20 -15.87
N GLU A 105 -9.52 -18.87 -15.13
CA GLU A 105 -9.82 -19.34 -13.77
C GLU A 105 -9.54 -18.26 -12.70
N HIS A 106 -8.77 -17.20 -13.04
CA HIS A 106 -8.27 -16.18 -12.10
C HIS A 106 -7.54 -16.78 -10.88
N ARG A 107 -7.02 -18.01 -11.06
CA ARG A 107 -6.28 -18.78 -10.05
C ARG A 107 -5.13 -19.53 -10.71
N CYS A 108 -4.10 -19.81 -9.94
CA CYS A 108 -2.99 -20.61 -10.43
C CYS A 108 -3.31 -22.10 -10.33
N ILE A 109 -3.32 -22.81 -11.47
CA ILE A 109 -3.58 -24.27 -11.51
C ILE A 109 -2.40 -25.11 -11.01
N PHE A 110 -1.22 -24.50 -10.94
CA PHE A 110 0.04 -25.17 -10.58
C PHE A 110 0.26 -25.27 -9.09
N ASP A 111 -0.75 -25.03 -8.29
CA ASP A 111 -0.43 -24.81 -6.93
C ASP A 111 -1.10 -25.71 -5.95
N GLY A 112 -0.27 -26.29 -5.15
CA GLY A 112 -0.65 -26.81 -3.87
C GLY A 112 -0.81 -25.75 -2.79
N GLY A 113 -1.37 -24.57 -3.01
CA GLY A 113 -1.87 -23.81 -1.89
C GLY A 113 -1.34 -22.37 -1.70
N VAL A 114 -0.04 -22.13 -1.57
CA VAL A 114 0.51 -20.81 -1.14
C VAL A 114 0.04 -19.64 -2.00
N VAL A 115 0.10 -19.76 -3.33
CA VAL A 115 -0.25 -18.65 -4.25
C VAL A 115 -1.75 -18.37 -4.20
N ASN A 116 -2.57 -19.41 -4.26
CA ASN A 116 -4.02 -19.26 -4.23
C ASN A 116 -4.52 -18.83 -2.84
N GLU A 117 -3.88 -19.27 -1.76
CA GLU A 117 -4.17 -18.79 -0.42
C GLU A 117 -3.87 -17.29 -0.28
N ILE A 118 -2.74 -16.82 -0.84
CA ILE A 118 -2.43 -15.39 -0.87
C ILE A 118 -3.47 -14.63 -1.69
N LEU A 119 -3.89 -15.15 -2.85
CA LEU A 119 -4.93 -14.54 -3.67
C LEU A 119 -6.23 -14.37 -2.89
N ASP A 120 -6.69 -15.41 -2.19
CA ASP A 120 -7.91 -15.35 -1.36
C ASP A 120 -7.79 -14.27 -0.26
N LYS A 121 -6.63 -14.19 0.40
CA LYS A 121 -6.37 -13.17 1.42
C LYS A 121 -6.29 -11.77 0.83
N MET A 122 -5.70 -11.61 -0.36
CA MET A 122 -5.63 -10.33 -1.07
C MET A 122 -7.00 -9.83 -1.51
N GLU A 123 -7.88 -10.72 -1.95
CA GLU A 123 -9.26 -10.35 -2.30
C GLU A 123 -10.04 -9.81 -1.09
N ASN A 124 -9.80 -10.38 0.08
CA ASN A 124 -10.44 -10.02 1.35
C ASN A 124 -9.68 -8.95 2.16
N SER A 125 -8.80 -8.20 1.52
CA SER A 125 -8.01 -7.14 2.15
C SER A 125 -8.17 -5.84 1.37
N ASP A 126 -8.11 -4.71 2.08
CA ASP A 126 -8.24 -3.37 1.51
C ASP A 126 -6.89 -2.79 1.08
N GLY A 127 -5.79 -3.27 1.65
CA GLY A 127 -4.43 -2.86 1.34
C GLY A 127 -3.45 -4.03 1.35
N LEU A 128 -2.28 -3.84 0.73
CA LEU A 128 -1.23 -4.84 0.60
C LEU A 128 0.13 -4.24 0.98
N ILE A 129 0.90 -4.95 1.81
CA ILE A 129 2.31 -4.63 2.07
C ILE A 129 3.16 -5.86 1.81
N ILE A 130 4.22 -5.71 1.03
CA ILE A 130 5.14 -6.81 0.72
C ILE A 130 6.51 -6.50 1.30
N GLY A 131 6.98 -7.35 2.22
CA GLY A 131 8.30 -7.27 2.80
C GLY A 131 9.25 -8.32 2.23
N SER A 132 10.49 -7.90 1.91
CA SER A 132 11.53 -8.80 1.44
C SER A 132 12.88 -8.55 2.10
N PRO A 133 13.62 -9.60 2.44
CA PRO A 133 15.06 -9.46 2.64
C PRO A 133 15.73 -9.20 1.28
N VAL A 134 16.91 -8.58 1.31
CA VAL A 134 17.71 -8.36 0.10
C VAL A 134 18.60 -9.57 -0.18
N TYR A 135 18.42 -10.16 -1.36
CA TYR A 135 19.28 -11.19 -1.91
C TYR A 135 19.88 -10.70 -3.23
N PHE A 136 21.20 -10.43 -3.26
CA PHE A 136 21.89 -9.93 -4.47
C PHE A 136 21.21 -8.70 -5.09
N ALA A 137 20.90 -7.70 -4.25
CA ALA A 137 20.20 -6.47 -4.64
C ALA A 137 18.82 -6.71 -5.30
N SER A 138 18.13 -7.77 -4.89
CA SER A 138 16.82 -8.17 -5.39
C SER A 138 15.98 -8.75 -4.25
N PRO A 139 14.65 -8.84 -4.40
CA PRO A 139 13.83 -9.61 -3.48
C PRO A 139 14.24 -11.09 -3.43
N SER A 140 13.85 -11.81 -2.38
CA SER A 140 14.08 -13.25 -2.30
C SER A 140 13.44 -13.97 -3.51
N GLY A 141 14.16 -14.95 -4.09
CA GLY A 141 13.68 -15.67 -5.28
C GLY A 141 12.34 -16.36 -5.06
N THR A 142 12.09 -16.89 -3.86
CA THR A 142 10.80 -17.49 -3.50
C THR A 142 9.66 -16.47 -3.56
N LEU A 143 9.90 -15.24 -3.06
CA LEU A 143 8.92 -14.16 -3.15
C LEU A 143 8.65 -13.79 -4.62
N VAL A 144 9.68 -13.57 -5.44
CA VAL A 144 9.52 -13.25 -6.86
C VAL A 144 8.71 -14.33 -7.58
N SER A 145 9.03 -15.61 -7.34
CA SER A 145 8.27 -16.74 -7.91
C SER A 145 6.80 -16.73 -7.51
N ALA A 146 6.49 -16.34 -6.27
CA ALA A 146 5.12 -16.19 -5.80
C ALA A 146 4.43 -15.00 -6.48
N LEU A 147 5.09 -13.83 -6.53
CA LEU A 147 4.54 -12.60 -7.10
C LEU A 147 4.25 -12.75 -8.59
N ASP A 148 5.14 -13.38 -9.37
CA ASP A 148 4.90 -13.67 -10.80
C ASP A 148 3.59 -14.43 -11.00
N ARG A 149 3.28 -15.37 -10.13
CA ARG A 149 2.07 -16.18 -10.22
C ARG A 149 0.84 -15.47 -9.67
N ILE A 150 0.98 -14.74 -8.56
CA ILE A 150 -0.10 -13.95 -7.95
C ILE A 150 -0.57 -12.89 -8.93
N PHE A 151 0.34 -12.05 -9.44
CA PHE A 151 -0.01 -10.93 -10.32
C PHE A 151 -0.36 -11.35 -11.75
N MET A 152 0.00 -12.58 -12.14
CA MET A 152 -0.48 -13.17 -13.40
C MET A 152 -1.90 -13.74 -13.27
N ALA A 153 -2.27 -14.24 -12.10
CA ALA A 153 -3.55 -14.92 -11.87
C ALA A 153 -4.66 -13.99 -11.37
N GLY A 154 -4.33 -13.07 -10.46
CA GLY A 154 -5.32 -12.18 -9.85
C GLY A 154 -5.73 -11.02 -10.76
N ASP A 155 -6.96 -10.55 -10.59
CA ASP A 155 -7.55 -9.45 -11.37
C ASP A 155 -8.18 -8.34 -10.52
N LYS A 156 -8.29 -8.53 -9.20
CA LYS A 156 -8.96 -7.60 -8.27
C LYS A 156 -7.99 -6.69 -7.52
N PHE A 157 -6.97 -6.17 -8.20
CA PHE A 157 -5.92 -5.37 -7.58
C PHE A 157 -6.03 -3.87 -7.87
N TYR A 158 -6.75 -3.51 -8.93
CA TYR A 158 -6.84 -2.13 -9.40
C TYR A 158 -7.26 -1.18 -8.29
N LEU A 159 -6.50 -0.10 -8.11
CA LEU A 159 -6.65 0.95 -7.10
C LEU A 159 -6.56 0.47 -5.62
N LYS A 160 -6.21 -0.77 -5.34
CA LYS A 160 -5.91 -1.21 -3.98
C LYS A 160 -4.55 -0.64 -3.55
N PRO A 161 -4.45 0.14 -2.45
CA PRO A 161 -3.18 0.68 -1.97
C PRO A 161 -2.18 -0.41 -1.65
N ALA A 162 -0.93 -0.21 -2.04
CA ALA A 162 0.12 -1.18 -1.79
C ALA A 162 1.44 -0.52 -1.39
N ALA A 163 2.30 -1.25 -0.68
CA ALA A 163 3.64 -0.83 -0.36
C ALA A 163 4.64 -1.98 -0.40
N ALA A 164 5.87 -1.69 -0.79
CA ALA A 164 6.99 -2.59 -0.67
C ALA A 164 7.93 -2.11 0.43
N ILE A 165 8.47 -3.02 1.24
CA ILE A 165 9.55 -2.76 2.19
C ILE A 165 10.72 -3.71 1.95
N ALA A 166 11.93 -3.25 2.20
CA ALA A 166 13.12 -4.08 2.13
C ALA A 166 13.94 -4.01 3.42
N THR A 167 14.49 -5.16 3.81
CA THR A 167 15.39 -5.28 4.96
C THR A 167 16.73 -5.83 4.53
N ALA A 168 17.81 -5.22 5.00
CA ALA A 168 19.16 -5.69 4.74
C ALA A 168 20.13 -5.26 5.83
N ARG A 169 21.25 -5.97 5.91
CA ARG A 169 22.37 -5.54 6.75
C ARG A 169 23.06 -4.28 6.22
N ARG A 170 23.05 -4.05 4.90
CA ARG A 170 23.86 -2.99 4.28
C ARG A 170 23.21 -2.39 3.04
N ALA A 171 23.37 -2.94 1.86
CA ALA A 171 23.02 -2.33 0.58
C ALA A 171 22.02 -3.18 -0.21
N GLY A 172 21.47 -2.62 -1.31
CA GLY A 172 20.63 -3.34 -2.28
C GLY A 172 19.12 -3.23 -1.97
N MET A 173 18.71 -2.43 -0.99
CA MET A 173 17.29 -2.30 -0.64
C MET A 173 16.51 -1.49 -1.69
N THR A 174 17.07 -0.40 -2.22
CA THR A 174 16.40 0.40 -3.26
C THR A 174 15.98 -0.45 -4.47
N PRO A 175 16.88 -1.18 -5.15
CA PRO A 175 16.44 -2.03 -6.25
C PRO A 175 15.50 -3.16 -5.83
N THR A 176 15.57 -3.63 -4.58
CA THR A 176 14.62 -4.61 -4.05
C THR A 176 13.21 -4.03 -3.97
N VAL A 177 13.05 -2.83 -3.42
CA VAL A 177 11.77 -2.11 -3.36
C VAL A 177 11.24 -1.82 -4.78
N ASP A 178 12.13 -1.37 -5.69
CA ASP A 178 11.77 -1.07 -7.08
C ASP A 178 11.22 -2.30 -7.82
N VAL A 179 11.83 -3.47 -7.63
CA VAL A 179 11.33 -4.71 -8.24
C VAL A 179 9.90 -5.02 -7.80
N VAL A 180 9.61 -4.91 -6.50
CA VAL A 180 8.26 -5.18 -5.98
C VAL A 180 7.27 -4.11 -6.45
N ASN A 181 7.64 -2.83 -6.44
CA ASN A 181 6.76 -1.73 -6.89
C ASN A 181 6.35 -1.86 -8.37
N ARG A 182 7.16 -2.51 -9.22
CA ARG A 182 6.80 -2.77 -10.63
C ARG A 182 5.56 -3.66 -10.75
N TYR A 183 5.39 -4.65 -9.86
CA TYR A 183 4.17 -5.47 -9.85
C TYR A 183 2.94 -4.60 -9.60
N PHE A 184 3.02 -3.69 -8.64
CA PHE A 184 1.92 -2.78 -8.32
C PHE A 184 1.58 -1.86 -9.50
N ALA A 185 2.60 -1.27 -10.12
CA ALA A 185 2.42 -0.40 -11.28
C ALA A 185 1.75 -1.13 -12.46
N CYS A 186 2.13 -2.39 -12.73
CA CYS A 186 1.57 -3.17 -13.84
C CYS A 186 0.07 -3.45 -13.72
N VAL A 187 -0.47 -3.45 -12.50
CA VAL A 187 -1.89 -3.73 -12.23
C VAL A 187 -2.66 -2.51 -11.72
N GLY A 188 -2.05 -1.33 -11.71
CA GLY A 188 -2.69 -0.07 -11.33
C GLY A 188 -2.97 0.08 -9.84
N MET A 189 -2.12 -0.49 -8.98
CA MET A 189 -2.16 -0.28 -7.53
C MET A 189 -1.37 0.99 -7.16
N PRO A 190 -1.96 1.96 -6.43
CA PRO A 190 -1.23 3.12 -5.94
C PRO A 190 -0.22 2.69 -4.85
N THR A 191 1.01 3.20 -4.96
CA THR A 191 2.06 2.91 -3.98
C THR A 191 2.03 3.90 -2.83
N VAL A 192 2.09 3.39 -1.60
CA VAL A 192 2.11 4.18 -0.37
C VAL A 192 3.56 4.33 0.11
N PRO A 193 4.09 5.56 0.20
CA PRO A 193 5.42 5.80 0.72
C PRO A 193 5.43 5.93 2.25
N GLY A 194 6.61 5.73 2.86
CA GLY A 194 6.94 6.24 4.19
C GLY A 194 7.35 7.71 4.13
N ASN A 195 8.32 8.09 4.96
CA ASN A 195 8.95 9.43 4.93
C ASN A 195 10.19 9.49 4.02
N TYR A 196 10.66 8.34 3.57
CA TYR A 196 11.77 8.15 2.63
C TYR A 196 11.56 6.84 1.87
N TYR A 197 12.61 6.20 1.33
CA TYR A 197 12.51 4.84 0.82
C TYR A 197 12.10 3.88 1.95
N ASN A 198 11.20 2.96 1.67
CA ASN A 198 10.69 2.00 2.64
C ASN A 198 11.74 0.92 2.97
N MET A 199 12.77 1.31 3.68
CA MET A 199 13.94 0.49 4.00
C MET A 199 14.23 0.53 5.49
N ILE A 200 14.78 -0.55 6.02
CA ILE A 200 15.24 -0.63 7.40
C ILE A 200 16.43 -1.58 7.49
N PHE A 201 17.47 -1.16 8.21
CA PHE A 201 18.72 -1.89 8.33
C PHE A 201 18.72 -2.79 9.56
N GLY A 202 19.36 -3.94 9.44
CA GLY A 202 19.62 -4.86 10.55
C GLY A 202 20.04 -6.23 10.03
N ARG A 203 20.92 -6.87 10.79
CA ARG A 203 21.30 -8.27 10.59
C ARG A 203 20.45 -9.20 11.43
N THR A 204 20.03 -8.69 12.60
CA THR A 204 19.13 -9.37 13.53
C THR A 204 17.96 -8.43 13.86
N PRO A 205 16.85 -8.97 14.40
CA PRO A 205 15.74 -8.13 14.88
C PRO A 205 16.19 -7.08 15.90
N GLN A 206 17.12 -7.40 16.76
CA GLN A 206 17.65 -6.49 17.80
C GLN A 206 18.46 -5.34 17.18
N GLU A 207 19.29 -5.63 16.18
CA GLU A 207 19.99 -4.58 15.43
C GLU A 207 19.03 -3.71 14.62
N LEU A 208 18.01 -4.31 14.01
CA LEU A 208 17.01 -3.60 13.24
C LEU A 208 16.27 -2.56 14.07
N LEU A 209 15.96 -2.87 15.33
CA LEU A 209 15.30 -1.94 16.24
C LEU A 209 16.18 -0.75 16.66
N GLN A 210 17.50 -0.80 16.39
CA GLN A 210 18.44 0.30 16.62
C GLN A 210 18.51 1.26 15.42
N ASP A 211 17.99 0.90 14.27
CA ASP A 211 17.83 1.78 13.12
C ASP A 211 16.61 2.69 13.34
N GLU A 212 16.82 3.79 14.09
CA GLU A 212 15.75 4.71 14.47
C GLU A 212 15.04 5.33 13.26
N GLU A 213 15.79 5.66 12.19
CA GLU A 213 15.24 6.19 10.94
C GLU A 213 14.39 5.14 10.22
N GLY A 214 14.88 3.92 10.11
CA GLY A 214 14.14 2.81 9.53
C GLY A 214 12.87 2.48 10.33
N VAL A 215 12.94 2.44 11.67
CA VAL A 215 11.76 2.25 12.54
C VAL A 215 10.74 3.38 12.34
N GLN A 216 11.21 4.63 12.26
CA GLN A 216 10.34 5.77 11.97
C GLN A 216 9.69 5.64 10.59
N THR A 217 10.44 5.20 9.58
CA THR A 217 9.92 4.98 8.21
C THR A 217 8.82 3.92 8.22
N MET A 218 8.99 2.80 8.93
CA MET A 218 7.96 1.75 9.05
C MET A 218 6.70 2.28 9.73
N ARG A 219 6.84 3.05 10.82
CA ARG A 219 5.67 3.68 11.48
C ARG A 219 4.96 4.67 10.57
N THR A 220 5.72 5.52 9.86
CA THR A 220 5.15 6.50 8.93
C THR A 220 4.41 5.79 7.79
N LEU A 221 4.97 4.72 7.25
CA LEU A 221 4.30 3.90 6.25
C LEU A 221 2.95 3.34 6.76
N GLY A 222 2.93 2.83 7.99
CA GLY A 222 1.70 2.34 8.62
C GLY A 222 0.61 3.42 8.72
N ARG A 223 0.98 4.63 9.17
CA ARG A 223 0.06 5.77 9.24
C ARG A 223 -0.44 6.22 7.87
N ASN A 224 0.48 6.31 6.89
CA ASN A 224 0.12 6.71 5.52
C ASN A 224 -0.82 5.69 4.86
N MET A 225 -0.59 4.39 5.08
CA MET A 225 -1.48 3.33 4.61
C MET A 225 -2.86 3.45 5.25
N ALA A 226 -2.92 3.58 6.57
CA ALA A 226 -4.19 3.75 7.29
C ALA A 226 -4.94 5.01 6.84
N TRP A 227 -4.24 6.13 6.68
CA TRP A 227 -4.84 7.37 6.19
C TRP A 227 -5.43 7.21 4.78
N MET A 228 -4.69 6.59 3.85
CA MET A 228 -5.17 6.37 2.48
C MET A 228 -6.41 5.47 2.45
N LEU A 229 -6.43 4.40 3.25
CA LEU A 229 -7.60 3.52 3.36
C LEU A 229 -8.82 4.27 3.91
N LYS A 230 -8.63 5.07 4.96
CA LYS A 230 -9.69 5.91 5.52
C LYS A 230 -10.22 6.93 4.50
N CYS A 231 -9.35 7.55 3.69
CA CYS A 231 -9.76 8.46 2.62
C CYS A 231 -10.58 7.75 1.53
N ILE A 232 -10.16 6.55 1.12
CA ILE A 232 -10.90 5.74 0.14
C ILE A 232 -12.28 5.38 0.68
N GLU A 233 -12.37 4.95 1.93
CA GLU A 233 -13.64 4.61 2.55
C GLU A 233 -14.55 5.83 2.72
N ALA A 234 -14.00 6.96 3.17
CA ALA A 234 -14.74 8.22 3.26
C ALA A 234 -15.24 8.68 1.88
N GLY A 235 -14.43 8.53 0.83
CA GLY A 235 -14.82 8.82 -0.55
C GLY A 235 -16.00 7.96 -1.01
N LYS A 236 -15.93 6.64 -0.79
CA LYS A 236 -17.05 5.72 -1.09
C LYS A 236 -18.32 6.12 -0.36
N ASN A 237 -18.21 6.45 0.93
CA ASN A 237 -19.36 6.88 1.73
C ASN A 237 -19.95 8.23 1.27
N ALA A 238 -19.14 9.07 0.64
CA ALA A 238 -19.55 10.33 0.02
C ALA A 238 -20.06 10.16 -1.42
N GLY A 239 -20.14 8.93 -1.95
CA GLY A 239 -20.59 8.64 -3.31
C GLY A 239 -19.53 8.89 -4.39
N ILE A 240 -18.25 8.92 -4.01
CA ILE A 240 -17.14 9.00 -4.98
C ILE A 240 -16.72 7.56 -5.32
N ASP A 241 -17.16 7.11 -6.48
CA ASP A 241 -16.82 5.78 -6.97
C ASP A 241 -15.42 5.76 -7.58
N ALA A 242 -14.75 4.61 -7.42
CA ALA A 242 -13.50 4.36 -8.12
C ALA A 242 -13.71 4.35 -9.64
N PRO A 243 -12.80 4.93 -10.43
CA PRO A 243 -12.92 4.87 -11.89
C PRO A 243 -12.88 3.41 -12.36
N ALA A 244 -13.74 3.07 -13.32
CA ALA A 244 -13.73 1.76 -13.94
C ALA A 244 -12.41 1.54 -14.69
N ALA A 245 -11.82 0.36 -14.52
CA ALA A 245 -10.64 -0.01 -15.29
C ALA A 245 -11.02 -0.17 -16.77
N GLU A 246 -10.35 0.54 -17.65
CA GLU A 246 -10.53 0.35 -19.08
C GLU A 246 -10.00 -1.01 -19.54
N LYS A 247 -10.64 -1.55 -20.57
CA LYS A 247 -10.14 -2.78 -21.21
C LYS A 247 -8.77 -2.50 -21.84
N LYS A 248 -7.75 -3.21 -21.39
CA LYS A 248 -6.39 -3.04 -21.90
C LYS A 248 -6.32 -3.31 -23.39
N ILE A 249 -5.83 -2.33 -24.16
CA ILE A 249 -5.50 -2.51 -25.58
C ILE A 249 -4.16 -3.22 -25.63
N LYS A 250 -4.12 -4.40 -26.27
CA LYS A 250 -2.88 -5.16 -26.47
C LYS A 250 -2.27 -4.74 -27.80
N MET A 251 -1.12 -4.05 -27.74
CA MET A 251 -0.31 -3.80 -28.93
C MET A 251 0.66 -4.94 -29.18
N THR A 252 0.71 -5.38 -30.43
CA THR A 252 1.81 -6.22 -30.92
C THR A 252 2.63 -5.40 -31.90
N PHE A 253 3.96 -5.44 -31.77
CA PHE A 253 4.85 -4.77 -32.73
C PHE A 253 5.08 -5.60 -34.01
N ILE A 254 4.49 -6.77 -34.09
CA ILE A 254 4.52 -7.61 -35.30
C ILE A 254 3.44 -7.05 -36.23
N ARG A 255 3.86 -6.41 -37.30
CA ARG A 255 3.01 -6.05 -38.41
C ARG A 255 2.80 -7.30 -39.24
N GLN A 256 1.56 -7.69 -39.45
CA GLN A 256 1.25 -8.67 -40.48
C GLN A 256 1.55 -8.00 -41.84
N ALA A 257 2.44 -8.61 -42.62
CA ALA A 257 2.76 -8.18 -43.97
C ALA A 257 1.58 -8.39 -44.90
#